data_952099ab2e019c730209a0177a8cec1a
#
_entry.id   952099ab2e019c730209a0177a8cec1a
#
_cell.length_a   1.000
_cell.length_b   1.000
_cell.length_c   1.000
_cell.angle_alpha   90.00
_cell.angle_beta   90.00
_cell.angle_gamma   90.00
#
_symmetry.space_group_name_H-M   'P 1'
#
loop_
_entity.id
_entity.type
_entity.pdbx_description
1 polymer ?
#
loop_
_entity_poly.entity_id
_entity_poly.type
_entity_poly.pdbx_seq_one_letter_code
_entity_poly.pdbx_strand_id
1 'polypeptide(L)'
;MPTSRVLFVCIGNAGRSQMAQAFYERAGGLARSAGTHPESNVHPEVVEVMRELDIDLAGRRPHKLSQEYVEWAELVVTMGCGDACPVLPGKRYFDWNLQDPAGMPVEVVREIRDQIAGLVAELA
;
A
#
# COMPACT_ATOMS: atom_id res chain seq x y z
N MET A 1 4.01 16.37 -10.40
CA MET A 1 4.94 15.32 -9.94
C MET A 1 4.82 15.15 -8.44
N PRO A 2 4.65 13.92 -7.95
CA PRO A 2 4.64 13.68 -6.51
C PRO A 2 6.03 13.91 -5.93
N THR A 3 6.10 14.68 -4.85
CA THR A 3 7.37 15.08 -4.24
C THR A 3 7.57 14.51 -2.83
N SER A 4 6.50 14.07 -2.16
CA SER A 4 6.59 13.52 -0.81
C SER A 4 7.04 12.07 -0.84
N ARG A 5 7.82 11.70 0.17
CA ARG A 5 8.12 10.28 0.44
C ARG A 5 6.92 9.71 1.20
N VAL A 6 6.28 8.70 0.65
CA VAL A 6 5.06 8.13 1.22
C VAL A 6 5.30 6.69 1.67
N LEU A 7 4.87 6.38 2.89
CA LEU A 7 4.83 5.02 3.40
C LEU A 7 3.39 4.55 3.46
N PHE A 8 3.09 3.46 2.77
CA PHE A 8 1.77 2.83 2.79
C PHE A 8 1.80 1.64 3.73
N VAL A 9 0.87 1.61 4.69
CA VAL A 9 0.84 0.58 5.74
C VAL A 9 -0.52 -0.12 5.77
N CYS A 10 -0.51 -1.43 5.72
CA CYS A 10 -1.70 -2.24 5.99
C CYS A 10 -1.32 -3.38 6.94
N ILE A 11 -2.18 -4.39 7.10
CA ILE A 11 -1.90 -5.47 8.04
C ILE A 11 -0.85 -6.41 7.46
N GLY A 12 -1.13 -7.02 6.30
CA GLY A 12 -0.30 -8.08 5.74
C GLY A 12 0.77 -7.64 4.76
N ASN A 13 0.72 -6.41 4.27
CA ASN A 13 1.58 -5.91 3.18
C ASN A 13 1.59 -6.85 1.97
N ALA A 14 0.48 -7.51 1.73
CA ALA A 14 0.33 -8.49 0.65
C ALA A 14 -0.70 -8.07 -0.39
N GLY A 15 -1.38 -6.96 -0.20
CA GLY A 15 -2.42 -6.47 -1.10
C GLY A 15 -2.46 -4.96 -1.19
N ARG A 16 -3.25 -4.33 -0.30
CA ARG A 16 -3.55 -2.89 -0.39
C ARG A 16 -2.32 -2.00 -0.45
N SER A 17 -1.40 -2.15 0.47
CA SER A 17 -0.22 -1.29 0.54
C SER A 17 0.76 -1.55 -0.60
N GLN A 18 0.85 -2.78 -1.09
CA GLN A 18 1.69 -3.10 -2.24
C GLN A 18 1.15 -2.45 -3.52
N MET A 19 -0.18 -2.48 -3.70
CA MET A 19 -0.80 -1.82 -4.83
C MET A 19 -0.60 -0.30 -4.79
N ALA A 20 -0.81 0.29 -3.61
CA ALA A 20 -0.63 1.73 -3.43
C ALA A 20 0.80 2.17 -3.71
N GLN A 21 1.78 1.43 -3.21
CA GLN A 21 3.19 1.73 -3.49
C GLN A 21 3.46 1.71 -5.00
N ALA A 22 2.97 0.68 -5.69
CA ALA A 22 3.21 0.53 -7.12
C ALA A 22 2.61 1.68 -7.93
N PHE A 23 1.39 2.11 -7.60
CA PHE A 23 0.75 3.23 -8.28
C PHE A 23 1.50 4.55 -8.04
N TYR A 24 1.94 4.78 -6.81
CA TYR A 24 2.66 6.01 -6.49
C TYR A 24 4.03 6.07 -7.18
N GLU A 25 4.73 4.94 -7.23
CA GLU A 25 6.00 4.82 -7.95
C GLU A 25 5.80 5.04 -9.45
N ARG A 26 4.73 4.50 -10.01
CA ARG A 26 4.40 4.68 -11.44
C ARG A 26 4.13 6.15 -11.76
N ALA A 27 3.58 6.91 -10.81
CA ALA A 27 3.37 8.34 -10.95
C ALA A 27 4.65 9.16 -10.78
N GLY A 28 5.78 8.51 -10.52
CA GLY A 28 7.08 9.17 -10.36
C GLY A 28 7.46 9.45 -8.91
N GLY A 29 6.68 8.97 -7.95
CA GLY A 29 6.93 9.22 -6.52
C GLY A 29 7.86 8.21 -5.88
N LEU A 30 8.33 8.55 -4.68
CA LEU A 30 9.12 7.67 -3.84
C LEU A 30 8.21 7.08 -2.77
N ALA A 31 8.11 5.76 -2.74
CA ALA A 31 7.21 5.08 -1.82
C ALA A 31 7.85 3.82 -1.24
N ARG A 32 7.41 3.48 -0.03
CA ARG A 32 7.68 2.20 0.60
C ARG A 32 6.34 1.68 1.11
N SER A 33 6.28 0.40 1.40
CA SER A 33 5.12 -0.19 2.04
C SER A 33 5.54 -1.20 3.09
N ALA A 34 4.66 -1.42 4.07
CA ALA A 34 4.94 -2.34 5.16
C ALA A 34 3.64 -2.84 5.76
N GLY A 35 3.74 -3.91 6.55
CA GLY A 35 2.62 -4.48 7.29
C GLY A 35 2.93 -4.64 8.75
N THR A 36 1.90 -4.52 9.59
CA THR A 36 2.04 -4.78 11.02
C THR A 36 2.24 -6.28 11.29
N HIS A 37 1.65 -7.13 10.42
CA HIS A 37 1.78 -8.58 10.47
C HIS A 37 2.01 -9.08 9.04
N PRO A 38 3.23 -8.93 8.49
CA PRO A 38 3.47 -9.23 7.08
C PRO A 38 3.28 -10.70 6.76
N GLU A 39 2.66 -10.95 5.61
CA GLU A 39 2.49 -12.29 5.08
C GLU A 39 3.76 -12.72 4.33
N SER A 40 3.77 -13.97 3.85
CA SER A 40 4.96 -14.50 3.15
C SER A 40 5.10 -13.97 1.73
N ASN A 41 3.98 -13.75 1.06
CA ASN A 41 3.96 -13.34 -0.35
C ASN A 41 2.81 -12.39 -0.61
N VAL A 42 2.90 -11.64 -1.72
CA VAL A 42 1.77 -10.87 -2.26
C VAL A 42 0.69 -11.85 -2.72
N HIS A 43 -0.58 -11.54 -2.46
CA HIS A 43 -1.67 -12.42 -2.84
C HIS A 43 -1.71 -12.64 -4.35
N PRO A 44 -1.93 -13.88 -4.83
CA PRO A 44 -1.99 -14.16 -6.27
C PRO A 44 -3.03 -13.33 -7.02
N GLU A 45 -4.20 -13.10 -6.42
CA GLU A 45 -5.26 -12.30 -7.02
C GLU A 45 -4.83 -10.85 -7.19
N VAL A 46 -4.02 -10.34 -6.28
CA VAL A 46 -3.47 -8.98 -6.37
C VAL A 46 -2.45 -8.91 -7.51
N VAL A 47 -1.57 -9.91 -7.62
CA VAL A 47 -0.62 -9.99 -8.73
C VAL A 47 -1.36 -9.99 -10.07
N GLU A 48 -2.45 -10.77 -10.16
CA GLU A 48 -3.24 -10.89 -11.37
C GLU A 48 -3.87 -9.56 -11.80
N VAL A 49 -4.55 -8.86 -10.88
CA VAL A 49 -5.24 -7.61 -11.24
C VAL A 49 -4.25 -6.49 -11.56
N MET A 50 -3.06 -6.51 -10.96
CA MET A 50 -2.05 -5.50 -11.26
C MET A 50 -1.40 -5.76 -12.63
N ARG A 51 -1.26 -7.00 -13.05
CA ARG A 51 -0.79 -7.33 -14.39
C ARG A 51 -1.70 -6.78 -15.48
N GLU A 52 -2.98 -6.66 -15.20
CA GLU A 52 -3.92 -6.05 -16.15
C GLU A 52 -3.51 -4.62 -16.50
N LEU A 53 -2.76 -3.97 -15.63
CA LEU A 53 -2.26 -2.60 -15.79
C LEU A 53 -0.77 -2.55 -16.12
N ASP A 54 -0.18 -3.68 -16.53
CA ASP A 54 1.24 -3.82 -16.83
C ASP A 54 2.14 -3.55 -15.62
N ILE A 55 1.67 -3.87 -14.42
CA ILE A 55 2.43 -3.78 -13.18
C ILE A 55 2.64 -5.18 -12.64
N ASP A 56 3.90 -5.60 -12.52
CA ASP A 56 4.24 -6.95 -12.02
C ASP A 56 4.66 -6.89 -10.55
N LEU A 57 3.82 -7.45 -9.67
CA LEU A 57 4.12 -7.55 -8.25
C LEU A 57 4.64 -8.93 -7.84
N ALA A 58 4.84 -9.85 -8.80
CA ALA A 58 5.22 -11.23 -8.49
C ALA A 58 6.56 -11.34 -7.75
N GLY A 59 7.47 -10.40 -8.00
CA GLY A 59 8.79 -10.38 -7.34
C GLY A 59 8.83 -9.60 -6.03
N ARG A 60 7.71 -8.98 -5.64
CA ARG A 60 7.65 -8.19 -4.42
C ARG A 60 7.46 -9.05 -3.20
N ARG A 61 8.04 -8.62 -2.07
CA ARG A 61 7.89 -9.31 -0.80
C ARG A 61 7.29 -8.38 0.25
N PRO A 62 6.41 -8.91 1.12
CA PRO A 62 5.93 -8.14 2.27
C PRO A 62 7.08 -7.78 3.23
N HIS A 63 7.01 -6.58 3.78
CA HIS A 63 7.98 -6.08 4.76
C HIS A 63 7.28 -5.74 6.06
N LYS A 64 7.98 -5.96 7.16
CA LYS A 64 7.46 -5.58 8.47
C LYS A 64 7.60 -4.07 8.67
N LEU A 65 6.57 -3.47 9.24
CA LEU A 65 6.61 -2.06 9.63
C LEU A 65 7.74 -1.84 10.64
N SER A 66 8.56 -0.83 10.40
CA SER A 66 9.67 -0.47 11.27
C SER A 66 9.69 1.03 11.52
N GLN A 67 10.33 1.42 12.62
CA GLN A 67 10.51 2.84 12.92
C GLN A 67 11.30 3.54 11.83
N GLU A 68 12.30 2.87 11.27
CA GLU A 68 13.10 3.40 10.16
C GLU A 68 12.23 3.81 8.98
N TYR A 69 11.24 2.97 8.61
CA TYR A 69 10.34 3.27 7.50
C TYR A 69 9.47 4.49 7.81
N VAL A 70 8.96 4.58 9.04
CA VAL A 70 8.12 5.72 9.44
C VAL A 70 8.95 7.00 9.45
N GLU A 71 10.18 6.96 9.98
CA GLU A 71 11.07 8.12 9.98
C GLU A 71 11.43 8.59 8.58
N TRP A 72 11.61 7.65 7.65
CA TRP A 72 11.89 7.98 6.25
C TRP A 72 10.75 8.75 5.59
N ALA A 73 9.52 8.45 5.94
CA ALA A 73 8.34 8.97 5.27
C ALA A 73 8.01 10.40 5.71
N GLU A 74 7.54 11.20 4.77
CA GLU A 74 6.95 12.51 5.05
C GLU A 74 5.45 12.36 5.29
N LEU A 75 4.83 11.40 4.61
CA LEU A 75 3.41 11.09 4.73
C LEU A 75 3.26 9.59 4.96
N VAL A 76 2.45 9.21 5.93
CA VAL A 76 2.11 7.82 6.20
C VAL A 76 0.63 7.61 5.89
N VAL A 77 0.33 6.65 5.02
CA VAL A 77 -1.03 6.30 4.67
C VAL A 77 -1.33 4.92 5.25
N THR A 78 -2.27 4.85 6.18
CA THR A 78 -2.67 3.59 6.81
C THR A 78 -3.93 3.04 6.16
N MET A 79 -4.01 1.72 6.06
CA MET A 79 -5.10 1.04 5.39
C MET A 79 -5.53 -0.16 6.22
N GLY A 80 -6.29 0.11 7.28
CA GLY A 80 -6.88 -0.95 8.09
C GLY A 80 -6.03 -1.53 9.21
N CYS A 81 -4.90 -0.92 9.55
CA CYS A 81 -4.07 -1.42 10.66
C CYS A 81 -4.53 -0.90 12.04
N GLY A 82 -5.42 0.08 12.07
CA GLY A 82 -5.99 0.58 13.33
C GLY A 82 -4.93 1.07 14.31
N ASP A 83 -5.11 0.70 15.57
CA ASP A 83 -4.21 1.12 16.66
C ASP A 83 -2.81 0.52 16.58
N ALA A 84 -2.62 -0.51 15.74
CA ALA A 84 -1.30 -1.13 15.54
C ALA A 84 -0.34 -0.25 14.75
N CYS A 85 -0.84 0.80 14.08
CA CYS A 85 0.00 1.70 13.32
C CYS A 85 0.59 2.76 14.25
N PRO A 86 1.93 2.91 14.30
CA PRO A 86 2.55 3.93 15.14
C PRO A 86 2.28 5.33 14.59
N VAL A 87 2.15 6.29 15.51
CA VAL A 87 2.01 7.70 15.16
C VAL A 87 3.21 8.45 15.73
N LEU A 88 4.01 9.04 14.85
CA LEU A 88 5.16 9.86 15.25
C LEU A 88 4.84 11.34 15.08
N PRO A 89 5.28 12.20 16.04
CA PRO A 89 5.12 13.64 15.90
C PRO A 89 5.82 14.18 14.65
N GLY A 90 5.23 15.19 14.03
CA GLY A 90 5.82 15.84 12.87
C GLY A 90 5.55 15.17 11.53
N LYS A 91 4.85 14.05 11.52
CA LYS A 91 4.46 13.35 10.29
C LYS A 91 3.01 13.64 9.98
N ARG A 92 2.67 13.61 8.67
CA ARG A 92 1.27 13.66 8.23
C ARG A 92 0.77 12.22 8.10
N TYR A 93 -0.48 12.00 8.51
CA TYR A 93 -1.12 10.68 8.46
C TYR A 93 -2.45 10.78 7.77
N PHE A 94 -2.70 9.88 6.83
CA PHE A 94 -4.03 9.66 6.23
C PHE A 94 -4.43 8.22 6.50
N ASP A 95 -5.70 8.00 6.82
CA ASP A 95 -6.24 6.66 6.97
C ASP A 95 -7.27 6.41 5.88
N TRP A 96 -7.00 5.42 5.02
CA TRP A 96 -7.92 5.03 3.97
C TRP A 96 -8.73 3.82 4.40
N ASN A 97 -10.03 3.96 4.43
CA ASN A 97 -10.93 2.88 4.78
C ASN A 97 -11.17 2.01 3.55
N LEU A 98 -10.41 0.92 3.44
CA LEU A 98 -10.45 0.01 2.30
C LEU A 98 -10.73 -1.41 2.77
N GLN A 99 -11.49 -2.15 1.96
CA GLN A 99 -11.73 -3.57 2.21
C GLN A 99 -10.44 -4.36 1.99
N ASP A 100 -10.20 -5.36 2.85
CA ASP A 100 -9.06 -6.27 2.70
C ASP A 100 -9.36 -7.23 1.53
N PRO A 101 -8.48 -7.31 0.52
CA PRO A 101 -8.69 -8.20 -0.62
C PRO A 101 -8.44 -9.67 -0.31
N ALA A 102 -7.88 -10.00 0.85
CA ALA A 102 -7.56 -11.39 1.20
C ALA A 102 -8.79 -12.29 1.12
N GLY A 103 -8.70 -13.37 0.34
CA GLY A 103 -9.78 -14.34 0.19
C GLY A 103 -10.96 -13.87 -0.66
N MET A 104 -10.85 -12.71 -1.30
CA MET A 104 -11.94 -12.16 -2.12
C MET A 104 -11.82 -12.62 -3.58
N PRO A 105 -12.98 -12.69 -4.30
CA PRO A 105 -12.93 -12.95 -5.74
C PRO A 105 -12.16 -11.89 -6.50
N VAL A 106 -11.62 -12.25 -7.66
CA VAL A 106 -10.82 -11.34 -8.49
C VAL A 106 -11.57 -10.06 -8.82
N GLU A 107 -12.89 -10.15 -9.08
CA GLU A 107 -13.71 -8.97 -9.40
C GLU A 107 -13.70 -7.95 -8.26
N VAL A 108 -13.76 -8.43 -7.01
CA VAL A 108 -13.71 -7.55 -5.83
C VAL A 108 -12.32 -6.97 -5.66
N VAL A 109 -11.29 -7.78 -5.86
CA VAL A 109 -9.90 -7.31 -5.77
C VAL A 109 -9.64 -6.22 -6.81
N ARG A 110 -10.20 -6.37 -8.01
CA ARG A 110 -10.08 -5.36 -9.06
C ARG A 110 -10.73 -4.04 -8.67
N GLU A 111 -11.89 -4.09 -8.03
CA GLU A 111 -12.56 -2.89 -7.54
C GLU A 111 -11.72 -2.18 -6.46
N ILE A 112 -11.14 -2.94 -5.55
CA ILE A 112 -10.25 -2.39 -4.51
C ILE A 112 -9.03 -1.73 -5.16
N ARG A 113 -8.44 -2.40 -6.16
CA ARG A 113 -7.33 -1.84 -6.94
C ARG A 113 -7.69 -0.48 -7.52
N ASP A 114 -8.87 -0.38 -8.13
CA ASP A 114 -9.29 0.85 -8.80
C ASP A 114 -9.56 1.96 -7.79
N GLN A 115 -10.08 1.63 -6.61
CA GLN A 115 -10.24 2.60 -5.51
C GLN A 115 -8.89 3.13 -5.07
N ILE A 116 -7.90 2.26 -4.90
CA ILE A 116 -6.56 2.65 -4.48
C ILE A 116 -5.91 3.54 -5.54
N ALA A 117 -6.05 3.19 -6.81
CA ALA A 117 -5.51 3.99 -7.90
C ALA A 117 -6.05 5.42 -7.86
N GLY A 118 -7.35 5.58 -7.60
CA GLY A 118 -7.98 6.90 -7.49
C GLY A 118 -7.46 7.69 -6.29
N LEU A 119 -7.31 7.04 -5.15
CA LEU A 119 -6.79 7.69 -3.94
C LEU A 119 -5.34 8.12 -4.10
N VAL A 120 -4.51 7.26 -4.72
CA VAL A 120 -3.10 7.59 -4.99
C VAL A 120 -3.01 8.77 -5.96
N ALA A 121 -3.87 8.82 -6.96
CA ALA A 121 -3.87 9.94 -7.91
C ALA A 121 -4.13 11.28 -7.21
N GLU A 122 -4.89 11.29 -6.13
CA GLU A 122 -5.14 12.50 -5.33
C GLU A 122 -3.90 12.94 -4.54
N LEU A 123 -2.97 12.03 -4.25
CA LEU A 123 -1.72 12.36 -3.58
C LEU A 123 -0.67 12.94 -4.52
N ALA A 124 -0.76 12.59 -5.77
CA ALA A 124 0.27 12.93 -6.77
C ALA A 124 0.12 14.37 -7.31
#